data_a8820e238455ca721759c9908bf1077f
#
_entry.id   a8820e238455ca721759c9908bf1077f
#
_cell.length_a   1.000
_cell.length_b   1.000
_cell.length_c   1.000
_cell.angle_alpha   90.00
_cell.angle_beta   90.00
_cell.angle_gamma   90.00
#
_symmetry.space_group_name_H-M   'P 1'
#
loop_
_entity.id
_entity.type
_entity.pdbx_description
1 polymer ?
#
loop_
_entity_poly.entity_id
_entity_poly.type
_entity_poly.pdbx_seq_one_letter_code
_entity_poly.pdbx_strand_id
1 'polypeptide(L)'
;APSTLKVNADLIDFNFQSLFANKNNTVANAQMLLVFRFIEQEVINAREANKSGKNLRTLIISDEAHLFIDAKFPIALDFFFSMSKRIRKYNGSFIPATQNIADWNANEELRSKTSAILKNSQYTFIFKLSAPDMKDVLDVYKAGDSFNADEQRMIISAVTGQVFFIGSTELRTNVKITTGEYIKSLFEEKT
;
A
#
# COMPACT_ATOMS: atom_id res chain seq x y z
N ALA A 1 -18.62 -2.68 22.45
CA ALA A 1 -19.90 -2.62 21.73
C ALA A 1 -19.66 -3.27 20.37
N PRO A 2 -20.59 -4.09 19.84
CA PRO A 2 -20.46 -4.63 18.50
C PRO A 2 -20.43 -3.49 17.50
N SER A 3 -19.58 -3.59 16.48
CA SER A 3 -19.52 -2.63 15.39
C SER A 3 -20.90 -2.58 14.71
N THR A 4 -21.45 -1.38 14.55
CA THR A 4 -22.70 -1.16 13.80
C THR A 4 -22.46 -1.15 12.29
N LEU A 5 -21.20 -1.19 11.84
CA LEU A 5 -20.83 -1.26 10.44
C LEU A 5 -21.07 -2.70 9.96
N LYS A 6 -22.20 -2.93 9.34
CA LYS A 6 -22.54 -4.18 8.64
C LYS A 6 -22.59 -3.86 7.15
N VAL A 7 -21.55 -4.21 6.43
CA VAL A 7 -21.52 -4.06 4.98
C VAL A 7 -21.50 -5.48 4.39
N ASN A 8 -22.49 -5.79 3.57
CA ASN A 8 -22.53 -7.05 2.81
C ASN A 8 -22.30 -6.71 1.34
N ALA A 9 -21.04 -6.49 0.99
CA ALA A 9 -20.64 -6.13 -0.37
C ALA A 9 -19.26 -6.71 -0.66
N ASP A 10 -19.03 -7.12 -1.92
CA ASP A 10 -17.75 -7.65 -2.38
C ASP A 10 -16.68 -6.57 -2.55
N LEU A 11 -17.10 -5.32 -2.74
CA LEU A 11 -16.24 -4.14 -2.85
C LEU A 11 -16.72 -3.07 -1.84
N ILE A 12 -15.79 -2.61 -1.02
CA ILE A 12 -16.04 -1.57 -0.02
C ILE A 12 -14.98 -0.48 -0.20
N ASP A 13 -15.41 0.75 -0.36
CA ASP A 13 -14.54 1.92 -0.40
C ASP A 13 -14.71 2.77 0.87
N PHE A 14 -13.56 3.11 1.50
CA PHE A 14 -13.50 4.00 2.66
C PHE A 14 -12.80 5.30 2.27
N ASN A 15 -13.56 6.36 2.08
CA ASN A 15 -13.01 7.68 1.79
C ASN A 15 -12.63 8.42 3.08
N PHE A 16 -11.33 8.66 3.27
CA PHE A 16 -10.76 9.37 4.43
C PHE A 16 -10.47 10.85 4.17
N GLN A 17 -10.76 11.38 2.99
CA GLN A 17 -10.40 12.75 2.60
C GLN A 17 -10.89 13.80 3.60
N SER A 18 -12.13 13.69 4.06
CA SER A 18 -12.71 14.62 5.04
C SER A 18 -12.05 14.51 6.42
N LEU A 19 -11.52 13.34 6.78
CA LEU A 19 -10.81 13.14 8.05
C LEU A 19 -9.42 13.81 8.03
N PHE A 20 -8.70 13.70 6.93
CA PHE A 20 -7.40 14.35 6.77
C PHE A 20 -7.52 15.88 6.68
N ALA A 21 -8.61 16.38 6.08
CA ALA A 21 -8.90 17.81 6.04
C ALA A 21 -9.25 18.39 7.42
N ASN A 22 -9.71 17.58 8.36
CA ASN A 22 -10.07 18.01 9.71
C ASN A 22 -8.80 18.06 10.58
N LYS A 23 -8.58 19.21 11.24
CA LYS A 23 -7.44 19.41 12.15
C LYS A 23 -7.54 18.62 13.46
N ASN A 24 -8.63 17.90 13.70
CA ASN A 24 -8.82 17.11 14.92
C ASN A 24 -8.28 15.68 14.77
N ASN A 25 -7.01 15.50 15.04
CA ASN A 25 -6.33 14.20 14.95
C ASN A 25 -6.96 13.13 15.87
N THR A 26 -7.55 13.51 17.00
CA THR A 26 -8.20 12.55 17.91
C THR A 26 -9.40 11.90 17.26
N VAL A 27 -10.26 12.69 16.61
CA VAL A 27 -11.44 12.16 15.88
C VAL A 27 -10.99 11.31 14.69
N ALA A 28 -9.98 11.77 13.95
CA ALA A 28 -9.44 11.03 12.82
C ALA A 28 -8.88 9.66 13.27
N ASN A 29 -8.07 9.62 14.32
CA ASN A 29 -7.55 8.37 14.88
C ASN A 29 -8.66 7.43 15.37
N ALA A 30 -9.70 7.95 16.04
CA ALA A 30 -10.80 7.13 16.51
C ALA A 30 -11.60 6.50 15.35
N GLN A 31 -11.85 7.25 14.28
CA GLN A 31 -12.55 6.73 13.11
C GLN A 31 -11.69 5.75 12.31
N MET A 32 -10.39 6.02 12.13
CA MET A 32 -9.45 5.08 11.52
C MET A 32 -9.41 3.77 12.31
N LEU A 33 -9.38 3.83 13.65
CA LEU A 33 -9.39 2.63 14.48
C LEU A 33 -10.61 1.77 14.19
N LEU A 34 -11.80 2.36 14.08
CA LEU A 34 -13.03 1.62 13.80
C LEU A 34 -13.00 0.95 12.44
N VAL A 35 -12.55 1.68 11.40
CA VAL A 35 -12.44 1.15 10.03
C VAL A 35 -11.39 0.04 9.96
N PHE A 36 -10.21 0.24 10.54
CA PHE A 36 -9.16 -0.78 10.50
C PHE A 36 -9.54 -2.03 11.30
N ARG A 37 -10.24 -1.89 12.43
CA ARG A 37 -10.80 -3.03 13.15
C ARG A 37 -11.88 -3.77 12.36
N PHE A 38 -12.71 -3.06 11.62
CA PHE A 38 -13.66 -3.67 10.70
C PHE A 38 -12.92 -4.48 9.63
N ILE A 39 -11.91 -3.90 8.96
CA ILE A 39 -11.12 -4.59 7.94
C ILE A 39 -10.43 -5.83 8.53
N GLU A 40 -9.81 -5.72 9.71
CA GLU A 40 -9.18 -6.86 10.39
C GLU A 40 -10.19 -7.99 10.65
N GLN A 41 -11.40 -7.63 11.09
CA GLN A 41 -12.45 -8.62 11.35
C GLN A 41 -12.91 -9.31 10.06
N GLU A 42 -13.06 -8.59 8.94
CA GLU A 42 -13.41 -9.18 7.65
C GLU A 42 -12.31 -10.13 7.13
N VAL A 43 -11.04 -9.79 7.32
CA VAL A 43 -9.92 -10.69 7.01
C VAL A 43 -10.00 -11.98 7.84
N ILE A 44 -10.32 -11.87 9.13
CA ILE A 44 -10.49 -13.03 10.01
C ILE A 44 -11.70 -13.86 9.59
N ASN A 45 -12.83 -13.22 9.29
CA ASN A 45 -14.06 -13.88 8.85
C ASN A 45 -13.83 -14.69 7.55
N ALA A 46 -13.13 -14.07 6.57
CA ALA A 46 -12.77 -14.76 5.33
C ALA A 46 -11.88 -15.99 5.59
N ARG A 47 -10.90 -15.86 6.50
CA ARG A 47 -10.06 -17.01 6.90
C ARG A 47 -10.86 -18.14 7.51
N GLU A 48 -11.76 -17.85 8.46
CA GLU A 48 -12.58 -18.88 9.10
C GLU A 48 -13.54 -19.55 8.09
N ALA A 49 -14.11 -18.76 7.18
CA ALA A 49 -14.90 -19.31 6.08
C ALA A 49 -14.08 -20.23 5.15
N ASN A 50 -12.81 -19.92 4.92
CA ASN A 50 -11.90 -20.76 4.11
C ASN A 50 -11.58 -22.09 4.80
N LYS A 51 -11.49 -22.12 6.13
CA LYS A 51 -11.37 -23.38 6.88
C LYS A 51 -12.59 -24.29 6.70
N SER A 52 -13.74 -23.71 6.43
CA SER A 52 -14.99 -24.42 6.14
C SER A 52 -15.18 -24.74 4.67
N GLY A 53 -14.13 -24.67 3.84
CA GLY A 53 -14.12 -25.06 2.43
C GLY A 53 -14.46 -23.95 1.44
N LYS A 54 -14.68 -22.70 1.87
CA LYS A 54 -14.77 -21.55 0.96
C LYS A 54 -13.35 -21.17 0.48
N ASN A 55 -13.27 -20.51 -0.67
CA ASN A 55 -12.02 -19.98 -1.22
C ASN A 55 -12.12 -18.45 -1.39
N LEU A 56 -12.29 -17.77 -0.29
CA LEU A 56 -12.37 -16.30 -0.28
C LEU A 56 -10.96 -15.71 -0.28
N ARG A 57 -10.77 -14.65 -1.03
CA ARG A 57 -9.55 -13.84 -1.04
C ARG A 57 -9.89 -12.42 -0.64
N THR A 58 -9.09 -11.85 0.26
CA THR A 58 -9.25 -10.46 0.68
C THR A 58 -8.15 -9.63 0.04
N LEU A 59 -8.52 -8.58 -0.66
CA LEU A 59 -7.60 -7.59 -1.22
C LEU A 59 -7.83 -6.26 -0.53
N ILE A 60 -6.79 -5.72 0.10
CA ILE A 60 -6.79 -4.40 0.72
C ILE A 60 -5.89 -3.50 -0.12
N ILE A 61 -6.47 -2.45 -0.70
CA ILE A 61 -5.73 -1.44 -1.45
C ILE A 61 -5.79 -0.15 -0.63
N SER A 62 -4.64 0.45 -0.37
CA SER A 62 -4.54 1.76 0.25
C SER A 62 -3.87 2.70 -0.73
N ASP A 63 -4.67 3.54 -1.36
CA ASP A 63 -4.16 4.63 -2.17
C ASP A 63 -3.67 5.77 -1.27
N GLU A 64 -2.70 6.55 -1.75
CA GLU A 64 -2.04 7.63 -1.00
C GLU A 64 -1.59 7.21 0.42
N ALA A 65 -0.97 6.03 0.50
CA ALA A 65 -0.57 5.41 1.77
C ALA A 65 0.29 6.31 2.67
N HIS A 66 0.98 7.31 2.10
CA HIS A 66 1.73 8.29 2.87
C HIS A 66 0.86 9.10 3.83
N LEU A 67 -0.42 9.33 3.52
CA LEU A 67 -1.35 10.05 4.40
C LEU A 67 -1.62 9.29 5.71
N PHE A 68 -1.46 7.97 5.70
CA PHE A 68 -1.63 7.10 6.87
C PHE A 68 -0.32 6.85 7.61
N ILE A 69 0.81 7.05 6.94
CA ILE A 69 2.15 6.84 7.50
C ILE A 69 2.68 8.17 8.04
N ASP A 70 2.04 8.64 9.08
CA ASP A 70 2.38 9.87 9.80
C ASP A 70 2.40 9.56 11.31
N ALA A 71 3.33 10.17 12.04
CA ALA A 71 3.41 10.07 13.50
C ALA A 71 2.11 10.52 14.22
N LYS A 72 1.29 11.34 13.54
CA LYS A 72 -0.04 11.75 14.04
C LYS A 72 -1.06 10.59 14.03
N PHE A 73 -0.81 9.56 13.22
CA PHE A 73 -1.71 8.42 13.02
C PHE A 73 -1.05 7.08 13.37
N PRO A 74 -0.59 6.88 14.62
CA PRO A 74 0.11 5.67 15.02
C PRO A 74 -0.73 4.40 14.79
N ILE A 75 -2.05 4.50 14.92
CA ILE A 75 -3.00 3.40 14.69
C ILE A 75 -2.95 2.93 13.23
N ALA A 76 -2.89 3.86 12.28
CA ALA A 76 -2.78 3.54 10.86
C ALA A 76 -1.44 2.85 10.54
N LEU A 77 -0.36 3.39 11.06
CA LEU A 77 0.97 2.81 10.88
C LEU A 77 1.08 1.38 11.45
N ASP A 78 0.51 1.15 12.63
CA ASP A 78 0.49 -0.18 13.25
C ASP A 78 -0.39 -1.16 12.45
N PHE A 79 -1.50 -0.70 11.90
CA PHE A 79 -2.34 -1.48 11.01
C PHE A 79 -1.57 -1.90 9.74
N PHE A 80 -0.90 -0.97 9.06
CA PHE A 80 -0.12 -1.24 7.85
C PHE A 80 1.01 -2.24 8.11
N PHE A 81 1.76 -2.02 9.19
CA PHE A 81 2.81 -2.93 9.62
C PHE A 81 2.28 -4.34 9.94
N SER A 82 1.16 -4.41 10.65
CA SER A 82 0.51 -5.66 11.00
C SER A 82 -0.02 -6.41 9.77
N MET A 83 -0.67 -5.70 8.85
CA MET A 83 -1.19 -6.27 7.61
C MET A 83 -0.06 -6.78 6.71
N SER A 84 1.00 -6.01 6.51
CA SER A 84 2.16 -6.45 5.71
C SER A 84 2.76 -7.78 6.18
N LYS A 85 2.73 -8.04 7.48
CA LYS A 85 3.26 -9.29 8.05
C LYS A 85 2.30 -10.48 7.99
N ARG A 86 1.01 -10.25 8.11
CA ARG A 86 0.03 -11.31 8.42
C ARG A 86 -0.93 -11.64 7.29
N ILE A 87 -1.25 -10.69 6.43
CA ILE A 87 -2.34 -10.80 5.44
C ILE A 87 -2.20 -12.04 4.56
N ARG A 88 -0.98 -12.38 4.16
CA ARG A 88 -0.69 -13.57 3.35
C ARG A 88 -1.12 -14.89 4.02
N LYS A 89 -1.01 -14.99 5.34
CA LYS A 89 -1.47 -16.16 6.12
C LYS A 89 -2.98 -16.30 6.13
N TYR A 90 -3.71 -15.26 5.75
CA TYR A 90 -5.16 -15.20 5.71
C TYR A 90 -5.71 -15.27 4.28
N ASN A 91 -4.91 -15.73 3.31
CA ASN A 91 -5.27 -15.77 1.89
C ASN A 91 -5.64 -14.39 1.33
N GLY A 92 -4.93 -13.36 1.78
CA GLY A 92 -5.17 -12.00 1.38
C GLY A 92 -3.93 -11.31 0.84
N SER A 93 -4.15 -10.14 0.27
CA SER A 93 -3.11 -9.23 -0.23
C SER A 93 -3.33 -7.83 0.30
N PHE A 94 -2.24 -7.13 0.60
CA PHE A 94 -2.23 -5.72 1.00
C PHE A 94 -1.35 -4.95 0.03
N ILE A 95 -1.90 -3.92 -0.60
CA ILE A 95 -1.26 -3.10 -1.63
C ILE A 95 -1.29 -1.64 -1.18
N PRO A 96 -0.26 -1.16 -0.48
CA PRO A 96 -0.09 0.26 -0.26
C PRO A 96 0.50 0.92 -1.51
N ALA A 97 -0.16 1.96 -2.02
CA ALA A 97 0.33 2.80 -3.10
C ALA A 97 0.64 4.19 -2.57
N THR A 98 1.75 4.78 -2.99
CA THR A 98 2.15 6.13 -2.56
C THR A 98 2.89 6.86 -3.67
N GLN A 99 2.71 8.17 -3.73
CA GLN A 99 3.46 9.07 -4.58
C GLN A 99 4.62 9.74 -3.82
N ASN A 100 4.60 9.73 -2.49
CA ASN A 100 5.60 10.38 -1.66
C ASN A 100 6.28 9.38 -0.72
N ILE A 101 7.48 8.95 -1.08
CA ILE A 101 8.27 8.03 -0.27
C ILE A 101 9.08 8.76 0.83
N ALA A 102 9.30 10.07 0.69
CA ALA A 102 10.06 10.85 1.66
C ALA A 102 9.39 10.83 3.05
N ASP A 103 8.06 10.89 3.10
CA ASP A 103 7.31 10.84 4.35
C ASP A 103 7.54 9.53 5.12
N TRP A 104 7.84 8.45 4.41
CA TRP A 104 8.13 7.14 5.01
C TRP A 104 9.46 7.10 5.74
N ASN A 105 10.29 8.13 5.56
CA ASN A 105 11.64 8.25 6.10
C ASN A 105 11.80 9.42 7.09
N ALA A 106 10.71 10.07 7.46
CA ALA A 106 10.72 11.33 8.20
C ALA A 106 11.35 11.24 9.60
N ASN A 107 11.30 10.08 10.25
CA ASN A 107 11.97 9.82 11.53
C ASN A 107 12.35 8.34 11.67
N GLU A 108 13.13 8.00 12.70
CA GLU A 108 13.67 6.65 12.88
C GLU A 108 12.59 5.59 13.13
N GLU A 109 11.53 5.93 13.88
CA GLU A 109 10.40 5.00 14.13
C GLU A 109 9.64 4.70 12.84
N LEU A 110 9.29 5.74 12.07
CA LEU A 110 8.64 5.58 10.77
C LEU A 110 9.50 4.76 9.84
N ARG A 111 10.79 5.09 9.72
CA ARG A 111 11.76 4.36 8.90
C ARG A 111 11.81 2.87 9.23
N SER A 112 11.85 2.51 10.51
CA SER A 112 11.88 1.13 10.95
C SER A 112 10.64 0.35 10.51
N LYS A 113 9.44 0.90 10.72
CA LYS A 113 8.17 0.27 10.35
C LYS A 113 7.97 0.21 8.84
N THR A 114 8.29 1.28 8.12
CA THR A 114 8.15 1.34 6.65
C THR A 114 9.14 0.43 5.94
N SER A 115 10.40 0.38 6.40
CA SER A 115 11.37 -0.61 5.90
C SER A 115 10.87 -2.04 6.10
N ALA A 116 10.21 -2.33 7.22
CA ALA A 116 9.64 -3.64 7.44
C ALA A 116 8.43 -3.92 6.53
N ILE A 117 7.59 -2.93 6.22
CA ILE A 117 6.50 -3.06 5.24
C ILE A 117 7.07 -3.41 3.87
N LEU A 118 8.09 -2.69 3.41
CA LEU A 118 8.75 -2.94 2.12
C LEU A 118 9.41 -4.34 2.08
N LYS A 119 10.14 -4.73 3.12
CA LYS A 119 10.77 -6.06 3.21
C LYS A 119 9.76 -7.22 3.26
N ASN A 120 8.56 -6.99 3.78
CA ASN A 120 7.49 -7.97 3.78
C ASN A 120 6.71 -8.00 2.46
N SER A 121 6.88 -6.99 1.59
CA SER A 121 6.26 -6.95 0.28
C SER A 121 6.90 -7.99 -0.64
N GLN A 122 6.07 -8.86 -1.20
CA GLN A 122 6.50 -9.89 -2.12
C GLN A 122 6.81 -9.32 -3.51
N TYR A 123 6.10 -8.26 -3.86
CA TYR A 123 6.23 -7.56 -5.13
C TYR A 123 6.27 -6.06 -4.88
N THR A 124 7.15 -5.37 -5.62
CA THR A 124 7.22 -3.91 -5.61
C THR A 124 7.20 -3.40 -7.05
N PHE A 125 6.38 -2.39 -7.28
CA PHE A 125 6.25 -1.70 -8.56
C PHE A 125 6.70 -0.26 -8.38
N ILE A 126 7.77 0.14 -9.07
CA ILE A 126 8.29 1.50 -9.02
C ILE A 126 8.07 2.13 -10.39
N PHE A 127 7.13 3.06 -10.45
CA PHE A 127 6.88 3.86 -11.63
C PHE A 127 7.95 4.94 -11.79
N LYS A 128 7.87 5.73 -12.85
CA LYS A 128 8.81 6.82 -13.08
C LYS A 128 8.95 7.72 -11.87
N LEU A 129 10.19 7.96 -11.47
CA LEU A 129 10.55 8.88 -10.39
C LEU A 129 11.40 10.03 -10.93
N SER A 130 11.36 11.16 -10.25
CA SER A 130 12.35 12.20 -10.43
C SER A 130 13.69 11.79 -9.79
N ALA A 131 14.78 12.45 -10.14
CA ALA A 131 16.07 12.19 -9.54
C ALA A 131 16.11 12.47 -8.00
N PRO A 132 15.45 13.52 -7.48
CA PRO A 132 15.28 13.68 -6.03
C PRO A 132 14.53 12.51 -5.37
N ASP A 133 13.37 12.11 -5.91
CA ASP A 133 12.56 11.04 -5.34
C ASP A 133 13.30 9.68 -5.34
N MET A 134 14.17 9.47 -6.36
CA MET A 134 15.02 8.29 -6.40
C MET A 134 15.98 8.24 -5.22
N LYS A 135 16.47 9.37 -4.72
CA LYS A 135 17.33 9.41 -3.51
C LYS A 135 16.54 8.98 -2.28
N ASP A 136 15.29 9.41 -2.15
CA ASP A 136 14.44 9.01 -1.03
C ASP A 136 14.18 7.50 -1.04
N VAL A 137 13.95 6.93 -2.24
CA VAL A 137 13.84 5.47 -2.41
C VAL A 137 15.14 4.78 -1.98
N LEU A 138 16.30 5.26 -2.43
CA LEU A 138 17.59 4.70 -2.04
C LEU A 138 17.80 4.73 -0.52
N ASP A 139 17.37 5.81 0.14
CA ASP A 139 17.50 5.96 1.59
C ASP A 139 16.63 4.96 2.36
N VAL A 140 15.45 4.62 1.86
CA VAL A 140 14.57 3.60 2.46
C VAL A 140 15.10 2.19 2.23
N TYR A 141 15.70 1.92 1.07
CA TYR A 141 16.23 0.60 0.69
C TYR A 141 17.67 0.33 1.16
N LYS A 142 18.36 1.30 1.77
CA LYS A 142 19.79 1.19 2.20
C LYS A 142 20.17 -0.05 3.02
N ALA A 143 19.21 -0.75 3.58
CA ALA A 143 19.45 -1.85 4.51
C ALA A 143 19.53 -3.25 3.86
N GLY A 144 19.71 -3.38 2.53
CA GLY A 144 19.85 -4.72 1.95
C GLY A 144 19.86 -4.85 0.44
N ASP A 145 19.03 -4.09 -0.28
CA ASP A 145 18.89 -4.20 -1.74
C ASP A 145 19.03 -2.85 -2.42
N SER A 146 20.25 -2.32 -2.45
CA SER A 146 20.55 -1.08 -3.17
C SER A 146 20.31 -1.24 -4.68
N PHE A 147 19.78 -0.18 -5.30
CA PHE A 147 19.63 -0.13 -6.75
C PHE A 147 20.99 0.20 -7.40
N ASN A 148 21.38 -0.59 -8.39
CA ASN A 148 22.55 -0.27 -9.20
C ASN A 148 22.27 0.92 -10.14
N ALA A 149 23.33 1.45 -10.80
CA ALA A 149 23.21 2.64 -11.64
C ALA A 149 22.30 2.43 -12.86
N ASP A 150 22.22 1.22 -13.39
CA ASP A 150 21.37 0.90 -14.54
C ASP A 150 19.90 0.85 -14.12
N GLU A 151 19.58 0.25 -13.00
CA GLU A 151 18.22 0.22 -12.43
C GLU A 151 17.69 1.63 -12.12
N GLN A 152 18.53 2.48 -11.50
CA GLN A 152 18.19 3.87 -11.25
C GLN A 152 17.88 4.62 -12.54
N ARG A 153 18.71 4.43 -13.59
CA ARG A 153 18.47 5.01 -14.92
C ARG A 153 17.16 4.52 -15.53
N MET A 154 16.85 3.21 -15.44
CA MET A 154 15.59 2.65 -15.93
C MET A 154 14.38 3.29 -15.27
N ILE A 155 14.43 3.50 -13.95
CA ILE A 155 13.33 4.13 -13.21
C ILE A 155 13.16 5.61 -13.60
N ILE A 156 14.24 6.37 -13.62
CA ILE A 156 14.20 7.82 -13.91
C ILE A 156 13.79 8.09 -15.35
N SER A 157 14.24 7.27 -16.31
CA SER A 157 13.93 7.42 -17.74
C SER A 157 12.66 6.72 -18.17
N ALA A 158 11.94 6.06 -17.28
CA ALA A 158 10.72 5.33 -17.62
C ALA A 158 9.68 6.24 -18.30
N VAL A 159 8.99 5.71 -19.28
CA VAL A 159 7.87 6.37 -19.96
C VAL A 159 6.54 5.82 -19.46
N THR A 160 5.45 6.47 -19.82
CA THR A 160 4.10 6.03 -19.44
C THR A 160 3.87 4.55 -19.74
N GLY A 161 3.39 3.82 -18.75
CA GLY A 161 3.16 2.38 -18.82
C GLY A 161 4.40 1.53 -18.52
N GLN A 162 5.59 2.11 -18.36
CA GLN A 162 6.75 1.37 -17.88
C GLN A 162 6.84 1.42 -16.36
N VAL A 163 7.25 0.29 -15.79
CA VAL A 163 7.42 0.12 -14.34
C VAL A 163 8.63 -0.77 -14.06
N PHE A 164 9.44 -0.39 -13.09
CA PHE A 164 10.47 -1.27 -12.57
C PHE A 164 9.84 -2.21 -11.55
N PHE A 165 9.93 -3.50 -11.84
CA PHE A 165 9.32 -4.56 -11.04
C PHE A 165 10.38 -5.31 -10.24
N ILE A 166 10.13 -5.46 -8.94
CA ILE A 166 10.91 -6.28 -8.04
C ILE A 166 10.01 -7.43 -7.57
N GLY A 167 10.39 -8.65 -7.90
CA GLY A 167 9.68 -9.87 -7.51
C GLY A 167 10.26 -10.52 -6.25
N SER A 168 9.62 -11.56 -5.79
CA SER A 168 9.97 -12.28 -4.55
C SER A 168 11.27 -13.09 -4.60
N THR A 169 11.84 -13.31 -5.77
CA THR A 169 13.02 -14.14 -6.01
C THR A 169 13.97 -13.43 -6.94
N GLU A 170 14.76 -12.51 -6.44
CA GLU A 170 15.82 -11.80 -7.18
C GLU A 170 15.44 -11.24 -8.57
N LEU A 171 14.16 -11.37 -8.95
CA LEU A 171 13.68 -10.85 -10.22
C LEU A 171 13.54 -9.33 -10.14
N ARG A 172 14.41 -8.65 -10.82
CA ARG A 172 14.43 -7.20 -10.93
C ARG A 172 14.46 -6.83 -12.41
N THR A 173 13.40 -6.25 -12.92
CA THR A 173 13.28 -6.03 -14.36
C THR A 173 12.35 -4.86 -14.68
N ASN A 174 12.52 -4.29 -15.86
CA ASN A 174 11.60 -3.30 -16.40
C ASN A 174 10.45 -4.01 -17.13
N VAL A 175 9.23 -3.65 -16.82
CA VAL A 175 8.01 -4.23 -17.40
C VAL A 175 7.20 -3.12 -18.05
N LYS A 176 6.58 -3.40 -19.19
CA LYS A 176 5.60 -2.53 -19.82
C LYS A 176 4.19 -3.05 -19.48
N ILE A 177 3.41 -2.22 -18.81
CA ILE A 177 2.00 -2.49 -18.54
C ILE A 177 1.21 -2.03 -19.77
N THR A 178 0.45 -2.94 -20.36
CA THR A 178 -0.49 -2.63 -21.44
C THR A 178 -1.90 -2.96 -21.00
N THR A 179 -2.81 -2.03 -21.20
CA THR A 179 -4.23 -2.21 -20.91
C THR A 179 -5.02 -2.31 -22.22
N GLY A 180 -6.06 -3.14 -22.25
CA GLY A 180 -6.98 -3.20 -23.39
C GLY A 180 -7.76 -1.89 -23.55
N GLU A 181 -8.26 -1.65 -24.76
CA GLU A 181 -8.97 -0.39 -25.12
C GLU A 181 -10.18 -0.13 -24.22
N TYR A 182 -10.89 -1.16 -23.78
CA TYR A 182 -12.01 -1.00 -22.83
C TYR A 182 -11.55 -0.39 -21.51
N ILE A 183 -10.45 -0.89 -20.93
CA ILE A 183 -9.93 -0.35 -19.67
C ILE A 183 -9.45 1.09 -19.87
N LYS A 184 -8.75 1.39 -20.98
CA LYS A 184 -8.35 2.76 -21.29
C LYS A 184 -9.54 3.70 -21.34
N SER A 185 -10.63 3.31 -22.01
CA SER A 185 -11.82 4.16 -22.16
C SER A 185 -12.52 4.49 -20.84
N LEU A 186 -12.27 3.71 -19.75
CA LEU A 186 -12.80 4.00 -18.43
C LEU A 186 -12.04 5.14 -17.73
N PHE A 187 -10.79 5.40 -18.11
CA PHE A 187 -9.91 6.40 -17.51
C PHE A 187 -9.60 7.58 -18.41
N GLU A 188 -9.98 7.53 -19.69
CA GLU A 188 -9.89 8.68 -20.57
C GLU A 188 -11.03 9.65 -20.23
N GLU A 189 -10.67 10.87 -19.85
CA GLU A 189 -11.65 11.95 -19.72
C GLU A 189 -12.34 12.12 -21.07
N LYS A 190 -13.67 12.03 -21.07
CA LYS A 190 -14.47 12.42 -22.25
C LYS A 190 -14.33 13.92 -22.38
N THR A 191 -13.35 14.35 -23.21
CA THR A 191 -13.24 15.74 -23.67
C THR A 191 -14.48 16.16 -24.47
#